data_f09d931316e956ecd5abbdec29aa8078
#
_entry.id   f09d931316e956ecd5abbdec29aa8078
#
_cell.length_a   1.000
_cell.length_b   1.000
_cell.length_c   1.000
_cell.angle_alpha   90.00
_cell.angle_beta   90.00
_cell.angle_gamma   90.00
#
_symmetry.space_group_name_H-M   'P 1'
#
loop_
_entity.id
_entity.type
_entity.pdbx_description
1 polymer ?
#
loop_
_entity_poly.entity_id
_entity_poly.type
_entity_poly.pdbx_seq_one_letter_code
_entity_poly.pdbx_strand_id
1 'polypeptide(L)'
;VMPSFNDVMNSDMQEQMRKRNVIYIPNRSFTSYSSIEDVENNFHVPLFGSRNMLRMEERTEEQDYYWILDKAGLPYPEAIANPEDIDCLVIVKLHHAQKKLERGFFTCASFQEYQEKSKTLIAEGIIDQESLDGARIERYVIGPVFNLNFFYSPLAEEGERLELLGVDWRFESSLDGHVRLPAPQQMTMPAHQQIPEMTVVGHNTATIRESLLEVAFELGEKFIKASKEHYDPGIIGPFCLQTCIDKDMNYYIYDVAPRLGGGTNVHVSVGHPYGNATWRKPMSSGRRIAMEIRIAAEQDRLLEVLT
;
A
#
# COMPACT_ATOMS: atom_id res chain seq x y z
N VAL A 1 -5.35 -15.75 -22.00
CA VAL A 1 -5.42 -14.30 -21.66
C VAL A 1 -6.87 -13.98 -21.40
N MET A 2 -7.17 -13.43 -20.23
CA MET A 2 -8.54 -12.99 -19.89
C MET A 2 -8.80 -11.63 -20.53
N PRO A 3 -10.01 -11.39 -21.12
CA PRO A 3 -10.36 -10.10 -21.70
C PRO A 3 -10.48 -8.99 -20.67
N SER A 4 -10.94 -9.32 -19.46
CA SER A 4 -11.08 -8.39 -18.34
C SER A 4 -10.50 -9.00 -17.07
N PHE A 5 -10.01 -8.15 -16.17
CA PHE A 5 -9.58 -8.61 -14.85
C PHE A 5 -10.75 -9.15 -14.02
N ASN A 6 -11.93 -8.58 -14.18
CA ASN A 6 -13.15 -9.03 -13.49
C ASN A 6 -13.54 -10.48 -13.81
N ASP A 7 -13.05 -11.04 -14.92
CA ASP A 7 -13.30 -12.43 -15.28
C ASP A 7 -12.74 -13.43 -14.26
N VAL A 8 -11.83 -13.01 -13.40
CA VAL A 8 -11.30 -13.84 -12.30
C VAL A 8 -12.41 -14.25 -11.32
N MET A 9 -13.45 -13.42 -11.20
CA MET A 9 -14.61 -13.67 -10.30
C MET A 9 -15.66 -14.60 -10.92
N ASN A 10 -15.59 -14.88 -12.23
CA ASN A 10 -16.54 -15.76 -12.90
C ASN A 10 -16.44 -17.19 -12.37
N SER A 11 -17.59 -17.82 -12.08
CA SER A 11 -17.68 -19.18 -11.55
C SER A 11 -16.94 -20.22 -12.38
N ASP A 12 -17.07 -20.17 -13.71
CA ASP A 12 -16.41 -21.08 -14.64
C ASP A 12 -14.88 -20.90 -14.61
N MET A 13 -14.39 -19.68 -14.49
CA MET A 13 -12.96 -19.39 -14.36
C MET A 13 -12.42 -19.94 -13.03
N GLN A 14 -13.14 -19.70 -11.95
CA GLN A 14 -12.76 -20.23 -10.63
C GLN A 14 -12.77 -21.77 -10.62
N GLU A 15 -13.74 -22.40 -11.26
CA GLU A 15 -13.77 -23.86 -11.40
C GLU A 15 -12.56 -24.39 -12.19
N GLN A 16 -12.20 -23.73 -13.29
CA GLN A 16 -11.01 -24.07 -14.06
C GLN A 16 -9.71 -23.92 -13.23
N MET A 17 -9.61 -22.84 -12.42
CA MET A 17 -8.47 -22.65 -11.52
C MET A 17 -8.39 -23.75 -10.47
N ARG A 18 -9.51 -24.10 -9.82
CA ARG A 18 -9.53 -25.21 -8.83
C ARG A 18 -9.17 -26.56 -9.45
N LYS A 19 -9.70 -26.89 -10.63
CA LYS A 19 -9.35 -28.13 -11.35
C LYS A 19 -7.87 -28.24 -11.70
N ARG A 20 -7.16 -27.11 -11.79
CA ARG A 20 -5.72 -27.04 -12.07
C ARG A 20 -4.87 -26.86 -10.82
N ASN A 21 -5.47 -26.93 -9.63
CA ASN A 21 -4.80 -26.68 -8.35
C ASN A 21 -4.08 -25.33 -8.29
N VAL A 22 -4.70 -24.28 -8.82
CA VAL A 22 -4.15 -22.92 -8.80
C VAL A 22 -4.22 -22.36 -7.39
N ILE A 23 -3.13 -21.73 -6.95
CA ILE A 23 -3.10 -20.86 -5.78
C ILE A 23 -3.04 -19.43 -6.33
N TYR A 24 -4.01 -18.61 -5.92
CA TYR A 24 -4.11 -17.21 -6.35
C TYR A 24 -3.22 -16.32 -5.49
N ILE A 25 -2.45 -15.42 -6.14
CA ILE A 25 -1.62 -14.43 -5.44
C ILE A 25 -2.28 -13.06 -5.59
N PRO A 26 -2.81 -12.47 -4.50
CA PRO A 26 -3.50 -11.18 -4.59
C PRO A 26 -2.53 -10.05 -4.91
N ASN A 27 -3.02 -9.10 -5.68
CA ASN A 27 -2.33 -7.85 -6.03
C ASN A 27 -3.33 -6.68 -5.99
N ARG A 28 -2.87 -5.45 -6.24
CA ARG A 28 -3.73 -4.26 -6.20
C ARG A 28 -4.93 -4.35 -7.16
N SER A 29 -4.76 -4.93 -8.34
CA SER A 29 -5.89 -5.05 -9.29
C SER A 29 -7.01 -5.91 -8.73
N PHE A 30 -6.69 -6.95 -7.94
CA PHE A 30 -7.70 -7.81 -7.34
C PHE A 30 -8.63 -7.04 -6.40
N THR A 31 -8.06 -6.21 -5.52
CA THR A 31 -8.84 -5.37 -4.59
C THR A 31 -9.48 -4.15 -5.26
N SER A 32 -8.95 -3.68 -6.40
CA SER A 32 -9.50 -2.51 -7.10
C SER A 32 -10.63 -2.83 -8.07
N TYR A 33 -10.70 -4.05 -8.58
CA TYR A 33 -11.71 -4.48 -9.57
C TYR A 33 -12.75 -5.44 -9.00
N SER A 34 -12.57 -5.95 -7.78
CA SER A 34 -13.53 -6.80 -7.11
C SER A 34 -13.96 -6.15 -5.80
N SER A 35 -15.24 -6.26 -5.44
CA SER A 35 -15.67 -5.82 -4.11
C SER A 35 -15.07 -6.70 -3.02
N ILE A 36 -14.83 -6.15 -1.84
CA ILE A 36 -14.33 -6.92 -0.70
C ILE A 36 -15.29 -8.05 -0.32
N GLU A 37 -16.59 -7.78 -0.37
CA GLU A 37 -17.62 -8.79 -0.13
C GLU A 37 -17.49 -9.98 -1.11
N ASP A 38 -17.26 -9.72 -2.40
CA ASP A 38 -17.05 -10.76 -3.40
C ASP A 38 -15.73 -11.54 -3.15
N VAL A 39 -14.66 -10.84 -2.79
CA VAL A 39 -13.37 -11.47 -2.48
C VAL A 39 -13.49 -12.42 -1.29
N GLU A 40 -14.23 -12.05 -0.27
CA GLU A 40 -14.39 -12.85 0.95
C GLU A 40 -15.40 -13.99 0.78
N ASN A 41 -16.55 -13.71 0.13
CA ASN A 41 -17.69 -14.64 0.12
C ASN A 41 -17.82 -15.43 -1.19
N ASN A 42 -17.37 -14.88 -2.33
CA ASN A 42 -17.63 -15.44 -3.65
C ASN A 42 -16.36 -15.89 -4.40
N PHE A 43 -15.16 -15.62 -3.90
CA PHE A 43 -13.92 -16.09 -4.49
C PHE A 43 -13.46 -17.38 -3.80
N HIS A 44 -13.71 -18.55 -4.41
CA HIS A 44 -13.45 -19.87 -3.83
C HIS A 44 -12.18 -20.54 -4.33
N VAL A 45 -11.25 -19.80 -4.87
CA VAL A 45 -9.91 -20.30 -5.23
C VAL A 45 -8.99 -20.12 -4.03
N PRO A 46 -8.15 -21.10 -3.66
CA PRO A 46 -7.17 -20.95 -2.60
C PRO A 46 -6.29 -19.72 -2.84
N LEU A 47 -6.21 -18.83 -1.87
CA LEU A 47 -5.49 -17.56 -1.95
C LEU A 47 -4.28 -17.62 -1.01
N PHE A 48 -3.10 -17.31 -1.51
CA PHE A 48 -1.90 -17.16 -0.68
C PHE A 48 -1.94 -15.84 0.08
N GLY A 49 -1.92 -15.91 1.40
CA GLY A 49 -2.02 -14.74 2.27
C GLY A 49 -3.33 -14.69 3.04
N SER A 50 -3.59 -13.58 3.70
CA SER A 50 -4.79 -13.37 4.52
C SER A 50 -5.87 -12.65 3.72
N ARG A 51 -6.90 -13.40 3.30
CA ARG A 51 -8.03 -12.89 2.52
C ARG A 51 -8.79 -11.77 3.23
N ASN A 52 -9.13 -11.96 4.49
CA ASN A 52 -9.88 -11.02 5.30
C ASN A 52 -9.13 -9.72 5.60
N MET A 53 -7.80 -9.73 5.53
CA MET A 53 -7.01 -8.51 5.68
C MET A 53 -7.05 -7.60 4.45
N LEU A 54 -7.45 -8.11 3.28
CA LEU A 54 -7.53 -7.30 2.07
C LEU A 54 -8.52 -6.13 2.21
N ARG A 55 -9.54 -6.27 3.08
CA ARG A 55 -10.51 -5.22 3.37
C ARG A 55 -9.88 -3.93 3.92
N MET A 56 -8.78 -4.03 4.66
CA MET A 56 -8.14 -2.83 5.21
C MET A 56 -7.62 -1.85 4.15
N GLU A 57 -7.48 -2.27 2.90
CA GLU A 57 -7.16 -1.36 1.81
C GLU A 57 -8.31 -0.42 1.43
N GLU A 58 -9.55 -0.73 1.84
CA GLU A 58 -10.72 0.08 1.55
C GLU A 58 -10.96 1.07 2.68
N ARG A 59 -10.89 2.39 2.35
CA ARG A 59 -11.04 3.48 3.32
C ARG A 59 -12.48 3.67 3.82
N THR A 60 -13.45 2.99 3.21
CA THR A 60 -14.85 2.97 3.64
C THR A 60 -15.13 1.93 4.70
N GLU A 61 -14.19 1.02 4.95
CA GLU A 61 -14.31 0.01 5.99
C GLU A 61 -14.02 0.61 7.37
N GLU A 62 -14.81 0.22 8.39
CA GLU A 62 -14.60 0.66 9.78
C GLU A 62 -13.22 0.20 10.31
N GLN A 63 -12.75 -0.97 9.84
CA GLN A 63 -11.46 -1.54 10.19
C GLN A 63 -10.50 -1.39 9.01
N ASP A 64 -10.28 -0.15 8.57
CA ASP A 64 -9.27 0.19 7.57
C ASP A 64 -7.84 0.12 8.12
N TYR A 65 -6.85 0.46 7.29
CA TYR A 65 -5.46 0.42 7.74
C TYR A 65 -5.13 1.47 8.83
N TYR A 66 -5.87 2.59 8.95
CA TYR A 66 -5.66 3.52 10.06
C TYR A 66 -6.11 2.92 11.38
N TRP A 67 -7.23 2.18 11.36
CA TRP A 67 -7.71 1.48 12.54
C TRP A 67 -6.68 0.48 13.06
N ILE A 68 -6.08 -0.35 12.20
CA ILE A 68 -5.07 -1.31 12.64
C ILE A 68 -3.76 -0.63 13.06
N LEU A 69 -3.36 0.48 12.40
CA LEU A 69 -2.20 1.27 12.82
C LEU A 69 -2.39 1.85 14.22
N ASP A 70 -3.59 2.34 14.53
CA ASP A 70 -3.93 2.81 15.87
C ASP A 70 -3.84 1.67 16.91
N LYS A 71 -4.46 0.51 16.63
CA LYS A 71 -4.39 -0.67 17.50
C LYS A 71 -2.96 -1.16 17.73
N ALA A 72 -2.12 -1.05 16.73
CA ALA A 72 -0.70 -1.43 16.80
C ALA A 72 0.17 -0.37 17.51
N GLY A 73 -0.34 0.81 17.80
CA GLY A 73 0.45 1.95 18.30
C GLY A 73 1.52 2.38 17.29
N LEU A 74 1.20 2.31 16.00
CA LEU A 74 2.10 2.66 14.90
C LEU A 74 1.90 4.13 14.49
N PRO A 75 2.98 4.86 14.17
CA PRO A 75 2.90 6.25 13.80
C PRO A 75 2.29 6.44 12.39
N TYR A 76 1.30 7.32 12.29
CA TYR A 76 0.71 7.75 11.03
C TYR A 76 0.43 9.26 11.06
N PRO A 77 0.22 9.93 9.90
CA PRO A 77 -0.05 11.36 9.87
C PRO A 77 -1.29 11.73 10.68
N GLU A 78 -1.17 12.77 11.50
CA GLU A 78 -2.26 13.27 12.35
C GLU A 78 -3.47 13.67 11.51
N ALA A 79 -4.65 13.16 11.88
CA ALA A 79 -5.90 13.54 11.23
C ALA A 79 -6.41 14.86 11.76
N ILE A 80 -6.98 15.70 10.88
CA ILE A 80 -7.70 16.91 11.21
C ILE A 80 -9.20 16.63 11.08
N ALA A 81 -9.94 16.81 12.15
CA ALA A 81 -11.34 16.40 12.21
C ALA A 81 -12.27 17.26 11.34
N ASN A 82 -12.04 18.58 11.31
CA ASN A 82 -12.87 19.50 10.53
C ASN A 82 -12.02 20.33 9.58
N PRO A 83 -12.50 20.61 8.36
CA PRO A 83 -11.77 21.48 7.42
C PRO A 83 -11.48 22.88 7.97
N GLU A 84 -12.33 23.40 8.83
CA GLU A 84 -12.17 24.70 9.48
C GLU A 84 -10.94 24.77 10.41
N ASP A 85 -10.46 23.62 10.88
CA ASP A 85 -9.31 23.50 11.77
C ASP A 85 -7.97 23.44 11.01
N ILE A 86 -7.98 23.57 9.68
CA ILE A 86 -6.77 23.54 8.86
C ILE A 86 -5.92 24.79 9.13
N ASP A 87 -4.80 24.59 9.82
CA ASP A 87 -3.83 25.63 10.19
C ASP A 87 -2.42 25.40 9.60
N CYS A 88 -2.24 24.32 8.84
CA CYS A 88 -0.97 23.89 8.26
C CYS A 88 -1.20 23.20 6.91
N LEU A 89 -0.10 22.85 6.23
CA LEU A 89 -0.21 22.06 5.01
C LEU A 89 -0.80 20.68 5.32
N VAL A 90 -1.89 20.32 4.64
CA VAL A 90 -2.59 19.05 4.76
C VAL A 90 -2.74 18.38 3.40
N ILE A 91 -2.98 17.06 3.43
CA ILE A 91 -3.46 16.28 2.31
C ILE A 91 -4.90 15.82 2.59
N VAL A 92 -5.79 16.06 1.64
CA VAL A 92 -7.18 15.61 1.66
C VAL A 92 -7.27 14.34 0.82
N LYS A 93 -7.50 13.20 1.44
CA LYS A 93 -7.54 11.88 0.82
C LYS A 93 -8.99 11.44 0.60
N LEU A 94 -9.38 11.34 -0.64
CA LEU A 94 -10.72 10.91 -1.04
C LEU A 94 -10.85 9.38 -1.00
N HIS A 95 -12.06 8.88 -0.76
CA HIS A 95 -12.30 7.43 -0.78
C HIS A 95 -12.20 6.86 -2.19
N HIS A 96 -12.77 7.56 -3.18
CA HIS A 96 -12.76 7.14 -4.58
C HIS A 96 -12.38 8.31 -5.50
N ALA A 97 -11.70 8.01 -6.62
CA ALA A 97 -11.58 8.91 -7.75
C ALA A 97 -12.44 8.35 -8.89
N GLN A 98 -13.40 9.11 -9.37
CA GLN A 98 -14.39 8.64 -10.37
C GLN A 98 -13.79 8.18 -11.71
N LYS A 99 -12.54 8.49 -12.02
CA LYS A 99 -11.97 8.25 -13.36
C LYS A 99 -10.55 7.66 -13.42
N LYS A 100 -9.92 7.32 -12.30
CA LYS A 100 -8.54 6.79 -12.30
C LYS A 100 -8.40 5.62 -11.33
N LEU A 101 -7.50 4.69 -11.66
CA LEU A 101 -7.06 3.57 -10.80
C LEU A 101 -6.45 4.03 -9.46
N GLU A 102 -6.07 5.30 -9.36
CA GLU A 102 -5.50 5.91 -8.17
C GLU A 102 -6.57 6.70 -7.42
N ARG A 103 -6.51 6.62 -6.10
CA ARG A 103 -7.38 7.38 -5.19
C ARG A 103 -7.08 8.87 -5.35
N GLY A 104 -8.13 9.68 -5.48
CA GLY A 104 -7.99 11.14 -5.58
C GLY A 104 -7.47 11.74 -4.28
N PHE A 105 -6.65 12.78 -4.40
CA PHE A 105 -6.25 13.63 -3.28
C PHE A 105 -5.87 15.03 -3.78
N PHE A 106 -5.89 15.99 -2.86
CA PHE A 106 -5.34 17.33 -3.08
C PHE A 106 -4.73 17.86 -1.78
N THR A 107 -3.91 18.90 -1.88
CA THR A 107 -3.27 19.55 -0.74
C THR A 107 -3.81 20.96 -0.56
N CYS A 108 -3.90 21.43 0.68
CA CYS A 108 -4.23 22.82 1.02
C CYS A 108 -3.60 23.20 2.37
N ALA A 109 -3.50 24.49 2.65
CA ALA A 109 -2.88 24.98 3.88
C ALA A 109 -3.80 25.90 4.71
N SER A 110 -5.05 26.05 4.29
CA SER A 110 -6.08 26.80 5.01
C SER A 110 -7.48 26.32 4.61
N PHE A 111 -8.47 26.64 5.42
CA PHE A 111 -9.87 26.39 5.10
C PHE A 111 -10.32 27.08 3.81
N GLN A 112 -9.85 28.30 3.56
CA GLN A 112 -10.14 28.99 2.31
C GLN A 112 -9.63 28.23 1.09
N GLU A 113 -8.37 27.78 1.10
CA GLU A 113 -7.81 26.97 0.01
C GLU A 113 -8.56 25.64 -0.16
N TYR A 114 -8.94 25.00 0.95
CA TYR A 114 -9.77 23.78 0.92
C TYR A 114 -11.08 24.02 0.17
N GLN A 115 -11.80 25.11 0.48
CA GLN A 115 -13.06 25.44 -0.18
C GLN A 115 -12.89 25.76 -1.67
N GLU A 116 -11.86 26.53 -2.02
CA GLU A 116 -11.59 26.94 -3.42
C GLU A 116 -11.22 25.71 -4.26
N LYS A 117 -10.32 24.85 -3.77
CA LYS A 117 -9.90 23.63 -4.47
C LYS A 117 -11.01 22.62 -4.61
N SER A 118 -11.78 22.37 -3.53
CA SER A 118 -12.93 21.48 -3.56
C SER A 118 -13.98 21.90 -4.59
N LYS A 119 -14.34 23.18 -4.63
CA LYS A 119 -15.29 23.71 -5.62
C LYS A 119 -14.79 23.53 -7.04
N THR A 120 -13.50 23.77 -7.29
CA THR A 120 -12.90 23.61 -8.62
C THR A 120 -12.92 22.15 -9.06
N LEU A 121 -12.50 21.22 -8.19
CA LEU A 121 -12.44 19.80 -8.50
C LEU A 121 -13.84 19.20 -8.73
N ILE A 122 -14.85 19.67 -7.99
CA ILE A 122 -16.26 19.28 -8.20
C ILE A 122 -16.76 19.84 -9.54
N ALA A 123 -16.51 21.11 -9.84
CA ALA A 123 -16.95 21.76 -11.09
C ALA A 123 -16.33 21.09 -12.33
N GLU A 124 -15.09 20.61 -12.22
CA GLU A 124 -14.39 19.87 -13.27
C GLU A 124 -14.80 18.38 -13.35
N GLY A 125 -15.66 17.91 -12.44
CA GLY A 125 -16.11 16.53 -12.37
C GLY A 125 -14.99 15.53 -12.05
N ILE A 126 -13.96 15.98 -11.35
CA ILE A 126 -12.84 15.14 -10.88
C ILE A 126 -13.25 14.38 -9.61
N ILE A 127 -13.99 15.04 -8.72
CA ILE A 127 -14.58 14.52 -7.50
C ILE A 127 -16.06 14.85 -7.42
N ASP A 128 -16.78 14.15 -6.55
CA ASP A 128 -18.14 14.51 -6.15
C ASP A 128 -18.21 14.93 -4.68
N GLN A 129 -19.35 15.46 -4.27
CA GLN A 129 -19.56 15.93 -2.90
C GLN A 129 -19.50 14.76 -1.90
N GLU A 130 -20.03 13.59 -2.25
CA GLU A 130 -20.03 12.41 -1.38
C GLU A 130 -18.61 11.95 -1.06
N SER A 131 -17.73 11.90 -2.08
CA SER A 131 -16.31 11.57 -1.90
C SER A 131 -15.58 12.59 -1.02
N LEU A 132 -15.98 13.87 -1.09
CA LEU A 132 -15.41 14.93 -0.28
C LEU A 132 -15.88 14.85 1.17
N ASP A 133 -17.16 14.59 1.41
CA ASP A 133 -17.75 14.47 2.75
C ASP A 133 -17.15 13.28 3.53
N GLY A 134 -16.77 12.21 2.82
CA GLY A 134 -16.05 11.07 3.39
C GLY A 134 -14.53 11.21 3.42
N ALA A 135 -13.98 12.34 2.97
CA ALA A 135 -12.53 12.48 2.84
C ALA A 135 -11.82 12.56 4.20
N ARG A 136 -10.64 11.93 4.27
CA ARG A 136 -9.74 12.06 5.41
C ARG A 136 -8.76 13.22 5.17
N ILE A 137 -8.72 14.14 6.12
CA ILE A 137 -7.77 15.26 6.13
C ILE A 137 -6.62 14.90 7.07
N GLU A 138 -5.38 15.02 6.61
CA GLU A 138 -4.18 14.69 7.38
C GLU A 138 -3.13 15.78 7.26
N ARG A 139 -2.35 15.99 8.32
CA ARG A 139 -1.13 16.79 8.23
C ARG A 139 -0.20 16.21 7.15
N TYR A 140 0.29 17.06 6.26
CA TYR A 140 1.22 16.65 5.23
C TYR A 140 2.63 16.49 5.81
N VAL A 141 3.11 15.26 5.87
CA VAL A 141 4.48 14.97 6.33
C VAL A 141 5.45 15.25 5.19
N ILE A 142 6.37 16.19 5.41
CA ILE A 142 7.40 16.54 4.43
C ILE A 142 8.63 15.67 4.64
N GLY A 143 8.90 14.79 3.68
CA GLY A 143 10.04 13.89 3.71
C GLY A 143 10.06 12.90 2.54
N PRO A 144 11.13 12.14 2.38
CA PRO A 144 11.21 11.09 1.38
C PRO A 144 10.22 9.97 1.68
N VAL A 145 9.66 9.41 0.62
CA VAL A 145 8.65 8.34 0.67
C VAL A 145 9.31 7.01 0.36
N PHE A 146 9.20 6.05 1.27
CA PHE A 146 9.72 4.71 1.11
C PHE A 146 8.65 3.65 1.35
N ASN A 147 8.65 2.63 0.52
CA ASN A 147 7.87 1.42 0.69
C ASN A 147 8.74 0.37 1.37
N LEU A 148 8.37 -0.05 2.57
CA LEU A 148 9.03 -1.14 3.29
C LEU A 148 8.36 -2.45 2.88
N ASN A 149 9.04 -3.25 2.06
CA ASN A 149 8.51 -4.51 1.54
C ASN A 149 8.90 -5.66 2.45
N PHE A 150 7.97 -6.08 3.28
CA PHE A 150 8.13 -7.19 4.23
C PHE A 150 7.60 -8.51 3.69
N PHE A 151 8.00 -9.57 4.35
CA PHE A 151 7.44 -10.90 4.23
C PHE A 151 7.30 -11.53 5.61
N TYR A 152 6.12 -12.04 5.94
CA TYR A 152 5.88 -12.79 7.16
C TYR A 152 5.64 -14.26 6.85
N SER A 153 6.44 -15.14 7.47
CA SER A 153 6.31 -16.60 7.33
C SER A 153 5.72 -17.20 8.61
N PRO A 154 4.51 -17.74 8.59
CA PRO A 154 3.99 -18.50 9.73
C PRO A 154 4.74 -19.84 9.95
N LEU A 155 5.46 -20.33 8.92
CA LEU A 155 6.17 -21.60 8.93
C LEU A 155 7.55 -21.52 9.59
N ALA A 156 8.15 -20.34 9.65
CA ALA A 156 9.48 -20.12 10.21
C ALA A 156 9.46 -20.19 11.75
N GLU A 157 10.63 -20.39 12.34
CA GLU A 157 10.82 -20.35 13.80
C GLU A 157 10.53 -18.94 14.36
N GLU A 158 10.18 -18.89 15.63
CA GLU A 158 9.97 -17.62 16.31
C GLU A 158 11.26 -16.78 16.30
N GLY A 159 11.14 -15.50 15.91
CA GLY A 159 12.28 -14.61 15.71
C GLY A 159 12.82 -14.56 14.27
N GLU A 160 12.48 -15.56 13.42
CA GLU A 160 12.86 -15.57 11.99
C GLU A 160 11.67 -15.36 11.05
N ARG A 161 10.48 -15.09 11.61
CA ARG A 161 9.22 -15.01 10.85
C ARG A 161 9.09 -13.76 10.02
N LEU A 162 9.68 -12.65 10.45
CA LEU A 162 9.63 -11.37 9.74
C LEU A 162 10.92 -11.15 8.94
N GLU A 163 10.75 -10.93 7.63
CA GLU A 163 11.82 -10.54 6.72
C GLU A 163 11.51 -9.15 6.15
N LEU A 164 12.46 -8.23 6.18
CA LEU A 164 12.45 -7.07 5.29
C LEU A 164 13.16 -7.49 3.99
N LEU A 165 12.40 -7.67 2.92
CA LEU A 165 12.98 -8.08 1.63
C LEU A 165 13.76 -6.93 0.99
N GLY A 166 13.18 -5.72 1.01
CA GLY A 166 13.80 -4.55 0.43
C GLY A 166 12.96 -3.30 0.61
N VAL A 167 13.54 -2.21 0.18
CA VAL A 167 12.92 -0.88 0.20
C VAL A 167 12.88 -0.36 -1.23
N ASP A 168 11.80 0.27 -1.62
CA ASP A 168 11.70 0.99 -2.87
C ASP A 168 11.24 2.43 -2.67
N TRP A 169 11.65 3.28 -3.59
CA TRP A 169 11.28 4.68 -3.68
C TRP A 169 10.37 4.90 -4.89
N ARG A 170 9.37 5.76 -4.75
CA ARG A 170 8.38 6.04 -5.80
C ARG A 170 8.80 7.23 -6.64
N PHE A 171 8.59 7.13 -7.96
CA PHE A 171 8.62 8.27 -8.87
C PHE A 171 7.20 8.76 -9.09
N GLU A 172 6.99 10.04 -8.94
CA GLU A 172 5.71 10.69 -9.13
C GLU A 172 5.79 11.67 -10.29
N SER A 173 4.81 11.64 -11.18
CA SER A 173 4.80 12.25 -12.51
C SER A 173 5.43 13.67 -12.58
N SER A 174 4.63 14.70 -12.41
CA SER A 174 5.15 16.07 -12.56
C SER A 174 5.96 16.54 -11.35
N LEU A 175 5.79 15.94 -10.16
CA LEU A 175 6.58 16.29 -8.97
C LEU A 175 8.08 16.08 -9.24
N ASP A 176 8.47 14.90 -9.75
CA ASP A 176 9.88 14.63 -10.08
C ASP A 176 10.43 15.56 -11.16
N GLY A 177 9.57 16.02 -12.07
CA GLY A 177 9.94 17.06 -13.04
C GLY A 177 10.14 18.42 -12.38
N HIS A 178 9.25 18.82 -11.49
CA HIS A 178 9.31 20.12 -10.78
C HIS A 178 10.57 20.26 -9.96
N VAL A 179 10.94 19.27 -9.16
CA VAL A 179 12.12 19.34 -8.29
C VAL A 179 13.45 19.43 -9.05
N ARG A 180 13.46 19.16 -10.35
CA ARG A 180 14.62 19.31 -11.23
C ARG A 180 14.77 20.72 -11.81
N LEU A 181 13.71 21.53 -11.72
CA LEU A 181 13.74 22.92 -12.17
C LEU A 181 14.19 23.85 -11.03
N PRO A 182 15.11 24.79 -11.28
CA PRO A 182 15.38 25.87 -10.33
C PRO A 182 14.13 26.68 -10.03
N ALA A 183 13.97 27.17 -8.80
CA ALA A 183 12.80 27.93 -8.36
C ALA A 183 12.38 29.08 -9.31
N PRO A 184 13.28 29.91 -9.87
CA PRO A 184 12.89 30.93 -10.84
C PRO A 184 12.18 30.38 -12.08
N GLN A 185 12.56 29.16 -12.52
CA GLN A 185 11.92 28.51 -13.67
C GLN A 185 10.58 27.89 -13.31
N GLN A 186 10.44 27.34 -12.10
CA GLN A 186 9.15 26.88 -11.61
C GLN A 186 8.11 28.02 -11.59
N MET A 187 8.53 29.23 -11.19
CA MET A 187 7.66 30.41 -11.13
C MET A 187 7.23 30.92 -12.53
N THR A 188 7.90 30.50 -13.59
CA THR A 188 7.52 30.88 -14.98
C THR A 188 6.59 29.88 -15.65
N MET A 189 6.26 28.78 -14.97
CA MET A 189 5.34 27.78 -15.51
C MET A 189 3.91 28.34 -15.58
N PRO A 190 3.11 27.89 -16.57
CA PRO A 190 1.68 28.23 -16.61
C PRO A 190 0.99 27.80 -15.29
N ALA A 191 0.00 28.58 -14.85
CA ALA A 191 -0.66 28.37 -13.55
C ALA A 191 -1.15 26.92 -13.36
N HIS A 192 -1.69 26.29 -14.40
CA HIS A 192 -2.17 24.90 -14.35
C HIS A 192 -1.04 23.85 -14.23
N GLN A 193 0.22 24.23 -14.40
CA GLN A 193 1.39 23.39 -14.25
C GLN A 193 2.22 23.70 -13.01
N GLN A 194 1.88 24.74 -12.26
CA GLN A 194 2.63 25.13 -11.04
C GLN A 194 2.38 24.19 -9.88
N ILE A 195 1.23 23.52 -9.86
CA ILE A 195 0.92 22.49 -8.86
C ILE A 195 1.29 21.13 -9.45
N PRO A 196 2.27 20.41 -8.87
CA PRO A 196 2.67 19.12 -9.39
C PRO A 196 1.58 18.07 -9.15
N GLU A 197 1.36 17.22 -10.14
CA GLU A 197 0.63 15.96 -9.96
C GLU A 197 1.53 14.92 -9.28
N MET A 198 0.98 14.17 -8.34
CA MET A 198 1.69 13.11 -7.60
C MET A 198 1.22 11.72 -8.04
N THR A 199 1.01 11.53 -9.34
CA THR A 199 0.65 10.22 -9.90
C THR A 199 1.90 9.34 -10.02
N VAL A 200 1.86 8.16 -9.42
CA VAL A 200 2.98 7.22 -9.43
C VAL A 200 3.21 6.69 -10.85
N VAL A 201 4.39 6.93 -11.39
CA VAL A 201 4.80 6.46 -12.74
C VAL A 201 5.81 5.34 -12.70
N GLY A 202 6.38 5.06 -11.53
CA GLY A 202 7.37 4.00 -11.38
C GLY A 202 7.97 3.91 -9.99
N HIS A 203 8.85 2.95 -9.83
CA HIS A 203 9.58 2.70 -8.59
C HIS A 203 11.07 2.49 -8.87
N ASN A 204 11.89 2.77 -7.88
CA ASN A 204 13.31 2.44 -7.90
C ASN A 204 13.71 1.77 -6.59
N THR A 205 14.74 0.94 -6.63
CA THR A 205 15.30 0.35 -5.42
C THR A 205 15.97 1.43 -4.56
N ALA A 206 15.84 1.31 -3.26
CA ALA A 206 16.47 2.18 -2.30
C ALA A 206 17.07 1.38 -1.14
N THR A 207 18.01 2.00 -0.45
CA THR A 207 18.48 1.58 0.87
C THR A 207 18.23 2.70 1.85
N ILE A 208 18.02 2.36 3.09
CA ILE A 208 17.91 3.33 4.20
C ILE A 208 19.09 3.18 5.15
N ARG A 209 19.30 4.19 5.99
CA ARG A 209 20.35 4.18 7.00
C ARG A 209 20.16 2.98 7.95
N GLU A 210 21.24 2.43 8.46
CA GLU A 210 21.21 1.31 9.41
C GLU A 210 20.36 1.60 10.65
N SER A 211 20.49 2.82 11.21
CA SER A 211 19.68 3.25 12.36
C SER A 211 18.17 3.30 12.10
N LEU A 212 17.74 3.38 10.84
CA LEU A 212 16.34 3.34 10.45
C LEU A 212 15.85 1.91 10.19
N LEU A 213 16.75 0.97 9.90
CA LEU A 213 16.37 -0.44 9.70
C LEU A 213 15.82 -1.06 10.98
N GLU A 214 16.43 -0.78 12.12
CA GLU A 214 15.98 -1.25 13.43
C GLU A 214 14.53 -0.82 13.68
N VAL A 215 14.25 0.47 13.48
CA VAL A 215 12.89 1.02 13.61
C VAL A 215 11.93 0.38 12.58
N ALA A 216 12.39 0.15 11.34
CA ALA A 216 11.56 -0.49 10.33
C ALA A 216 11.12 -1.91 10.76
N PHE A 217 12.02 -2.71 11.34
CA PHE A 217 11.65 -4.01 11.90
C PHE A 217 10.66 -3.90 13.05
N GLU A 218 10.85 -2.96 13.98
CA GLU A 218 9.89 -2.72 15.06
C GLU A 218 8.49 -2.38 14.55
N LEU A 219 8.39 -1.56 13.49
CA LEU A 219 7.12 -1.25 12.85
C LEU A 219 6.47 -2.51 12.26
N GLY A 220 7.24 -3.35 11.58
CA GLY A 220 6.77 -4.61 11.02
C GLY A 220 6.27 -5.59 12.10
N GLU A 221 7.01 -5.75 13.19
CA GLU A 221 6.65 -6.63 14.31
C GLU A 221 5.36 -6.17 15.01
N LYS A 222 5.23 -4.87 15.29
CA LYS A 222 4.00 -4.29 15.87
C LYS A 222 2.80 -4.51 14.96
N PHE A 223 2.98 -4.32 13.65
CA PHE A 223 1.93 -4.58 12.67
C PHE A 223 1.50 -6.05 12.66
N ILE A 224 2.45 -6.99 12.65
CA ILE A 224 2.17 -8.43 12.69
C ILE A 224 1.41 -8.79 13.95
N LYS A 225 1.86 -8.29 15.11
CA LYS A 225 1.20 -8.56 16.40
C LYS A 225 -0.25 -8.11 16.37
N ALA A 226 -0.52 -6.86 15.99
CA ALA A 226 -1.88 -6.33 15.92
C ALA A 226 -2.71 -7.07 14.85
N SER A 227 -2.12 -7.45 13.72
CA SER A 227 -2.83 -8.22 12.69
C SER A 227 -3.34 -9.56 13.23
N LYS A 228 -2.55 -10.26 14.05
CA LYS A 228 -2.96 -11.53 14.68
C LYS A 228 -4.02 -11.35 15.78
N GLU A 229 -3.98 -10.24 16.48
CA GLU A 229 -4.93 -9.95 17.55
C GLU A 229 -6.32 -9.59 17.00
N HIS A 230 -6.38 -9.02 15.79
CA HIS A 230 -7.61 -8.45 15.25
C HIS A 230 -8.12 -9.09 13.96
N TYR A 231 -7.27 -9.82 13.23
CA TYR A 231 -7.61 -10.51 11.98
C TYR A 231 -7.08 -11.94 12.02
N ASP A 232 -7.94 -12.91 12.26
CA ASP A 232 -7.53 -14.31 12.18
C ASP A 232 -7.27 -14.71 10.70
N PRO A 233 -6.15 -15.31 10.36
CA PRO A 233 -5.00 -15.72 11.18
C PRO A 233 -3.89 -14.65 11.31
N GLY A 234 -4.15 -13.40 10.98
CA GLY A 234 -3.17 -12.33 10.87
C GLY A 234 -2.54 -12.25 9.50
N ILE A 235 -1.51 -11.40 9.35
CA ILE A 235 -0.79 -11.26 8.08
C ILE A 235 -0.04 -12.54 7.73
N ILE A 236 -0.08 -12.93 6.46
CA ILE A 236 0.66 -14.06 5.88
C ILE A 236 1.33 -13.59 4.59
N GLY A 237 2.60 -13.92 4.42
CA GLY A 237 3.34 -13.62 3.21
C GLY A 237 3.73 -12.15 3.07
N PRO A 238 3.72 -11.59 1.85
CA PRO A 238 4.18 -10.24 1.58
C PRO A 238 3.19 -9.19 2.09
N PHE A 239 3.73 -8.13 2.67
CA PHE A 239 3.00 -6.90 2.97
C PHE A 239 3.92 -5.68 2.81
N CYS A 240 3.33 -4.51 2.69
CA CYS A 240 4.09 -3.28 2.52
C CYS A 240 3.54 -2.19 3.45
N LEU A 241 4.43 -1.60 4.23
CA LEU A 241 4.16 -0.35 4.94
C LEU A 241 4.72 0.79 4.09
N GLN A 242 3.84 1.66 3.60
CA GLN A 242 4.22 2.83 2.83
C GLN A 242 4.46 3.98 3.79
N THR A 243 5.69 4.46 3.83
CA THR A 243 6.15 5.37 4.86
C THR A 243 6.69 6.67 4.29
N CYS A 244 6.56 7.75 5.06
CA CYS A 244 7.30 8.98 4.89
C CYS A 244 8.21 9.18 6.10
N ILE A 245 9.41 9.68 5.91
CA ILE A 245 10.38 9.93 6.99
C ILE A 245 10.62 11.44 7.07
N ASP A 246 10.31 12.04 8.24
CA ASP A 246 10.49 13.47 8.42
C ASP A 246 11.97 13.88 8.65
N LYS A 247 12.19 15.19 8.82
CA LYS A 247 13.54 15.75 9.08
C LYS A 247 14.18 15.26 10.39
N ASP A 248 13.37 14.80 11.34
CA ASP A 248 13.80 14.30 12.65
C ASP A 248 13.95 12.77 12.65
N MET A 249 13.88 12.15 11.48
CA MET A 249 13.99 10.69 11.23
C MET A 249 12.85 9.87 11.81
N ASN A 250 11.68 10.47 12.02
CA ASN A 250 10.48 9.75 12.43
C ASN A 250 9.76 9.18 11.22
N TYR A 251 9.33 7.93 11.34
CA TYR A 251 8.46 7.29 10.37
C TYR A 251 7.00 7.69 10.56
N TYR A 252 6.30 7.85 9.44
CA TYR A 252 4.84 7.97 9.39
C TYR A 252 4.31 7.04 8.31
N ILE A 253 3.47 6.09 8.69
CA ILE A 253 2.84 5.14 7.77
C ILE A 253 1.59 5.81 7.22
N TYR A 254 1.55 6.07 5.91
CA TYR A 254 0.43 6.76 5.27
C TYR A 254 -0.44 5.85 4.40
N ASP A 255 -0.02 4.61 4.17
CA ASP A 255 -0.78 3.57 3.47
C ASP A 255 -0.21 2.18 3.81
N VAL A 256 -1.06 1.15 3.76
CA VAL A 256 -0.70 -0.24 4.02
C VAL A 256 -1.23 -1.12 2.89
N ALA A 257 -0.40 -2.02 2.41
CA ALA A 257 -0.82 -3.08 1.50
C ALA A 257 -0.60 -4.45 2.15
N PRO A 258 -1.65 -5.17 2.58
CA PRO A 258 -1.55 -6.49 3.22
C PRO A 258 -1.36 -7.61 2.18
N ARG A 259 -0.65 -7.34 1.13
CA ARG A 259 -0.36 -8.18 -0.05
C ARG A 259 0.87 -7.68 -0.78
N LEU A 260 1.18 -8.29 -1.91
CA LEU A 260 2.29 -7.90 -2.77
C LEU A 260 2.20 -6.42 -3.19
N GLY A 261 3.20 -5.62 -2.83
CA GLY A 261 3.32 -4.20 -3.18
C GLY A 261 3.69 -3.98 -4.67
N GLY A 262 3.29 -2.84 -5.23
CA GLY A 262 3.59 -2.48 -6.64
C GLY A 262 5.09 -2.31 -6.91
N GLY A 263 5.85 -1.78 -5.94
CA GLY A 263 7.30 -1.55 -6.04
C GLY A 263 8.15 -2.82 -6.13
N THR A 264 7.59 -3.97 -5.80
CA THR A 264 8.31 -5.25 -5.88
C THR A 264 8.74 -5.64 -7.29
N ASN A 265 8.15 -5.06 -8.33
CA ASN A 265 8.53 -5.28 -9.73
C ASN A 265 9.98 -4.85 -10.04
N VAL A 266 10.53 -3.89 -9.32
CA VAL A 266 11.93 -3.44 -9.47
C VAL A 266 12.92 -4.59 -9.28
N HIS A 267 12.55 -5.58 -8.48
CA HIS A 267 13.45 -6.64 -8.04
C HIS A 267 13.16 -8.01 -8.69
N VAL A 268 12.33 -8.07 -9.74
CA VAL A 268 11.90 -9.34 -10.36
C VAL A 268 13.08 -10.19 -10.84
N SER A 269 14.08 -9.60 -11.46
CA SER A 269 15.23 -10.33 -12.02
C SER A 269 16.40 -10.49 -11.06
N VAL A 270 16.68 -9.45 -10.25
CA VAL A 270 17.90 -9.38 -9.42
C VAL A 270 17.66 -9.71 -7.94
N GLY A 271 16.42 -9.76 -7.52
CA GLY A 271 16.03 -9.94 -6.13
C GLY A 271 16.11 -8.67 -5.29
N HIS A 272 15.46 -8.68 -4.15
CA HIS A 272 15.49 -7.59 -3.18
C HIS A 272 16.80 -7.54 -2.43
N PRO A 273 17.39 -6.36 -2.17
CA PRO A 273 18.71 -6.25 -1.53
C PRO A 273 18.85 -7.00 -0.21
N TYR A 274 17.90 -6.81 0.72
CA TYR A 274 17.96 -7.45 2.03
C TYR A 274 17.57 -8.92 1.97
N GLY A 275 16.59 -9.28 1.16
CA GLY A 275 16.22 -10.67 0.89
C GLY A 275 17.40 -11.46 0.29
N ASN A 276 18.18 -10.85 -0.63
CA ASN A 276 19.39 -11.46 -1.18
C ASN A 276 20.44 -11.72 -0.09
N ALA A 277 20.61 -10.78 0.84
CA ALA A 277 21.55 -10.91 1.94
C ALA A 277 21.14 -12.04 2.89
N THR A 278 19.87 -12.14 3.24
CA THR A 278 19.31 -13.19 4.11
C THR A 278 19.45 -14.58 3.46
N TRP A 279 18.99 -14.71 2.22
CA TRP A 279 18.90 -16.01 1.54
C TRP A 279 20.15 -16.42 0.75
N ARG A 280 21.17 -15.56 0.68
CA ARG A 280 22.43 -15.77 -0.07
C ARG A 280 22.20 -16.15 -1.56
N LYS A 281 21.10 -15.67 -2.14
CA LYS A 281 20.72 -15.85 -3.55
C LYS A 281 19.74 -14.76 -3.97
N PRO A 282 19.57 -14.50 -5.28
CA PRO A 282 18.57 -13.54 -5.74
C PRO A 282 17.17 -13.92 -5.25
N MET A 283 16.56 -13.07 -4.41
CA MET A 283 15.28 -13.31 -3.77
C MET A 283 14.30 -12.21 -4.12
N SER A 284 13.49 -12.42 -5.17
CA SER A 284 12.34 -11.58 -5.47
C SER A 284 11.14 -11.98 -4.61
N SER A 285 10.17 -11.10 -4.44
CA SER A 285 8.93 -11.41 -3.71
C SER A 285 8.22 -12.63 -4.29
N GLY A 286 8.14 -12.74 -5.62
CA GLY A 286 7.53 -13.92 -6.27
C GLY A 286 8.28 -15.21 -5.98
N ARG A 287 9.62 -15.18 -5.94
CA ARG A 287 10.43 -16.35 -5.56
C ARG A 287 10.23 -16.70 -4.09
N ARG A 288 10.14 -15.71 -3.22
CA ARG A 288 9.89 -15.94 -1.79
C ARG A 288 8.52 -16.57 -1.56
N ILE A 289 7.48 -16.07 -2.23
CA ILE A 289 6.14 -16.68 -2.21
C ILE A 289 6.17 -18.12 -2.68
N ALA A 290 6.79 -18.40 -3.83
CA ALA A 290 6.89 -19.75 -4.36
C ALA A 290 7.64 -20.71 -3.43
N MET A 291 8.68 -20.22 -2.75
CA MET A 291 9.39 -20.99 -1.72
C MET A 291 8.50 -21.31 -0.53
N GLU A 292 7.73 -20.32 -0.04
CA GLU A 292 6.84 -20.52 1.10
C GLU A 292 5.79 -21.59 0.80
N ILE A 293 5.12 -21.50 -0.35
CA ILE A 293 4.13 -22.48 -0.80
C ILE A 293 4.77 -23.87 -0.90
N ARG A 294 5.99 -23.98 -1.44
CA ARG A 294 6.68 -25.25 -1.56
C ARG A 294 7.01 -25.84 -0.19
N ILE A 295 7.56 -25.04 0.72
CA ILE A 295 7.88 -25.47 2.09
C ILE A 295 6.59 -25.94 2.80
N ALA A 296 5.50 -25.19 2.67
CA ALA A 296 4.21 -25.54 3.24
C ALA A 296 3.69 -26.88 2.69
N ALA A 297 3.83 -27.11 1.38
CA ALA A 297 3.44 -28.36 0.75
C ALA A 297 4.31 -29.56 1.18
N GLU A 298 5.63 -29.38 1.26
CA GLU A 298 6.58 -30.40 1.72
C GLU A 298 6.37 -30.79 3.19
N GLN A 299 5.84 -29.86 4.01
CA GLN A 299 5.56 -30.06 5.43
C GLN A 299 4.10 -30.41 5.74
N ASP A 300 3.23 -30.55 4.73
CA ASP A 300 1.78 -30.72 4.88
C ASP A 300 1.09 -29.59 5.69
N ARG A 301 1.55 -28.35 5.51
CA ARG A 301 1.12 -27.15 6.23
C ARG A 301 0.52 -26.07 5.30
N LEU A 302 -0.02 -26.46 4.14
CA LEU A 302 -0.57 -25.50 3.17
C LEU A 302 -1.69 -24.62 3.76
N LEU A 303 -2.48 -25.14 4.69
CA LEU A 303 -3.55 -24.38 5.35
C LEU A 303 -3.06 -23.25 6.26
N GLU A 304 -1.77 -23.21 6.57
CA GLU A 304 -1.17 -22.11 7.35
C GLU A 304 -0.77 -20.92 6.47
N VAL A 305 -0.77 -21.08 5.16
CA VAL A 305 -0.36 -20.03 4.20
C VAL A 305 -1.46 -19.70 3.17
N LEU A 306 -2.56 -20.44 3.18
CA LEU A 306 -3.69 -20.26 2.27
C LEU A 306 -4.97 -19.94 3.03
N THR A 307 -5.81 -19.08 2.41
CA THR A 307 -7.15 -18.76 2.89
C THR A 307 -8.18 -18.93 1.78
#